data_cf6a0524dfb847e87355bd28766a62d8
#
_entry.id   cf6a0524dfb847e87355bd28766a62d8
#
_cell.length_a   1.000
_cell.length_b   1.000
_cell.length_c   1.000
_cell.angle_alpha   90.00
_cell.angle_beta   90.00
_cell.angle_gamma   90.00
#
_symmetry.space_group_name_H-M   'P 1'
#
loop_
_entity.id
_entity.type
_entity.pdbx_description
1 polymer ?
#
loop_
_entity_poly.entity_id
_entity_poly.type
_entity_poly.pdbx_seq_one_letter_code
_entity_poly.pdbx_strand_id
1 'polypeptide(L)'
;KKLGLVPKDAKLTPWPSEVLKPWDQLTADEKKLFIRQVEVFAAYAAYSDYETGRVIQHFQDLGKLDNTLVIYINGDNGTSAEGGPLGTPNEVAFFNGLNKLPAEVQLKFYDVWGTEQTYNHMSAGWSWAFDTPFDWFKQNASRLGGINQNMVVSWPSRIKDKGALREQFIHVIDVVPTILEAAGLKAPEMVDGIKQAPIEGTSFAYTFDATNAKTASRHKTQY
;
A
#
# COMPACT_ATOMS: atom_id res chain seq x y z
N LYS A 1 -9.74 6.22 13.99
CA LYS A 1 -9.94 7.19 15.07
C LYS A 1 -9.58 6.62 16.44
N LYS A 2 -10.12 5.44 16.86
CA LYS A 2 -9.82 4.83 18.18
C LYS A 2 -8.34 4.53 18.37
N LEU A 3 -7.64 4.12 17.31
CA LEU A 3 -6.22 3.80 17.33
C LEU A 3 -5.29 5.02 17.17
N GLY A 4 -5.84 6.23 17.00
CA GLY A 4 -5.04 7.43 16.79
C GLY A 4 -4.43 7.58 15.38
N LEU A 5 -4.71 6.66 14.46
CA LEU A 5 -4.14 6.66 13.10
C LEU A 5 -4.71 7.76 12.19
N VAL A 6 -5.89 8.27 12.52
CA VAL A 6 -6.51 9.40 11.83
C VAL A 6 -7.08 10.38 12.86
N PRO A 7 -7.14 11.69 12.56
CA PRO A 7 -7.71 12.70 13.44
C PRO A 7 -9.13 12.34 13.90
N LYS A 8 -9.47 12.71 15.13
CA LYS A 8 -10.80 12.40 15.71
C LYS A 8 -11.95 13.04 14.93
N ASP A 9 -11.73 14.20 14.40
CA ASP A 9 -12.66 15.03 13.61
C ASP A 9 -12.63 14.71 12.11
N ALA A 10 -11.74 13.82 11.65
CA ALA A 10 -11.69 13.41 10.26
C ALA A 10 -13.07 12.96 9.76
N LYS A 11 -13.49 13.46 8.62
CA LYS A 11 -14.72 13.07 7.94
C LYS A 11 -14.37 12.09 6.83
N LEU A 12 -15.23 11.10 6.62
CA LEU A 12 -15.11 10.25 5.44
C LEU A 12 -15.42 11.09 4.20
N THR A 13 -14.67 10.85 3.15
CA THR A 13 -14.98 11.40 1.82
C THR A 13 -16.34 10.85 1.36
N PRO A 14 -17.22 11.69 0.78
CA PRO A 14 -18.49 11.24 0.25
C PRO A 14 -18.30 10.12 -0.77
N TRP A 15 -19.18 9.12 -0.73
CA TRP A 15 -19.19 8.04 -1.71
C TRP A 15 -19.45 8.60 -3.12
N PRO A 16 -18.66 8.23 -4.15
CA PRO A 16 -18.81 8.74 -5.50
C PRO A 16 -19.94 8.01 -6.25
N SER A 17 -21.18 8.25 -5.88
CA SER A 17 -22.36 7.53 -6.37
C SER A 17 -22.58 7.66 -7.88
N GLU A 18 -21.97 8.64 -8.51
CA GLU A 18 -21.99 8.86 -9.97
C GLU A 18 -21.13 7.84 -10.74
N VAL A 19 -20.15 7.21 -10.08
CA VAL A 19 -19.24 6.25 -10.71
C VAL A 19 -19.27 4.88 -10.05
N LEU A 20 -19.57 4.81 -8.75
CA LEU A 20 -19.62 3.58 -7.98
C LEU A 20 -20.98 3.41 -7.32
N LYS A 21 -21.66 2.32 -7.61
CA LYS A 21 -22.96 1.99 -7.05
C LYS A 21 -22.86 1.79 -5.53
N PRO A 22 -23.67 2.48 -4.70
CA PRO A 22 -23.70 2.26 -3.26
C PRO A 22 -24.08 0.83 -2.88
N TRP A 23 -23.57 0.34 -1.76
CA TRP A 23 -23.78 -1.04 -1.31
C TRP A 23 -25.24 -1.45 -1.18
N ASP A 24 -26.10 -0.57 -0.68
CA ASP A 24 -27.52 -0.80 -0.50
C ASP A 24 -28.30 -0.92 -1.83
N GLN A 25 -27.75 -0.36 -2.90
CA GLN A 25 -28.32 -0.43 -4.24
C GLN A 25 -27.82 -1.64 -5.07
N LEU A 26 -26.85 -2.40 -4.55
CA LEU A 26 -26.35 -3.60 -5.20
C LEU A 26 -27.42 -4.71 -5.20
N THR A 27 -27.48 -5.47 -6.29
CA THR A 27 -28.29 -6.69 -6.38
C THR A 27 -27.76 -7.78 -5.43
N ALA A 28 -28.54 -8.83 -5.22
CA ALA A 28 -28.11 -9.98 -4.43
C ALA A 28 -26.86 -10.65 -5.02
N ASP A 29 -26.80 -10.78 -6.34
CA ASP A 29 -25.67 -11.38 -7.06
C ASP A 29 -24.42 -10.50 -6.98
N GLU A 30 -24.54 -9.19 -7.14
CA GLU A 30 -23.44 -8.25 -6.96
C GLU A 30 -22.90 -8.32 -5.52
N LYS A 31 -23.77 -8.33 -4.51
CA LYS A 31 -23.35 -8.46 -3.10
C LYS A 31 -22.62 -9.76 -2.83
N LYS A 32 -23.16 -10.89 -3.33
CA LYS A 32 -22.54 -12.21 -3.22
C LYS A 32 -21.14 -12.22 -3.84
N LEU A 33 -21.03 -11.69 -5.06
CA LEU A 33 -19.75 -11.58 -5.78
C LEU A 33 -18.75 -10.70 -5.01
N PHE A 34 -19.17 -9.52 -4.55
CA PHE A 34 -18.28 -8.57 -3.86
C PHE A 34 -17.81 -9.11 -2.51
N ILE A 35 -18.65 -9.84 -1.78
CA ILE A 35 -18.22 -10.53 -0.56
C ILE A 35 -17.12 -11.53 -0.89
N ARG A 36 -17.29 -12.36 -1.92
CA ARG A 36 -16.23 -13.29 -2.33
C ARG A 36 -14.94 -12.62 -2.72
N GLN A 37 -15.01 -11.51 -3.44
CA GLN A 37 -13.84 -10.74 -3.84
C GLN A 37 -13.05 -10.23 -2.63
N VAL A 38 -13.74 -9.66 -1.64
CA VAL A 38 -13.06 -9.13 -0.45
C VAL A 38 -12.53 -10.22 0.47
N GLU A 39 -13.21 -11.37 0.55
CA GLU A 39 -12.69 -12.54 1.29
C GLU A 39 -11.36 -13.02 0.70
N VAL A 40 -11.27 -13.13 -0.62
CA VAL A 40 -10.03 -13.53 -1.31
C VAL A 40 -8.94 -12.48 -1.13
N PHE A 41 -9.27 -11.19 -1.24
CA PHE A 41 -8.31 -10.11 -1.00
C PHE A 41 -7.79 -10.15 0.45
N ALA A 42 -8.67 -10.31 1.43
CA ALA A 42 -8.28 -10.38 2.83
C ALA A 42 -7.40 -11.62 3.12
N ALA A 43 -7.73 -12.77 2.52
CA ALA A 43 -6.92 -13.97 2.63
C ALA A 43 -5.52 -13.78 2.02
N TYR A 44 -5.45 -13.14 0.85
CA TYR A 44 -4.16 -12.81 0.22
C TYR A 44 -3.33 -11.84 1.07
N ALA A 45 -3.96 -10.80 1.62
CA ALA A 45 -3.28 -9.85 2.51
C ALA A 45 -2.73 -10.55 3.76
N ALA A 46 -3.53 -11.43 4.39
CA ALA A 46 -3.10 -12.22 5.54
C ALA A 46 -1.95 -13.18 5.19
N TYR A 47 -1.99 -13.80 4.01
CA TYR A 47 -0.91 -14.66 3.53
C TYR A 47 0.38 -13.87 3.29
N SER A 48 0.29 -12.70 2.64
CA SER A 48 1.45 -11.82 2.40
C SER A 48 2.08 -11.33 3.72
N ASP A 49 1.26 -10.99 4.70
CA ASP A 49 1.70 -10.59 6.04
C ASP A 49 2.45 -11.75 6.74
N TYR A 50 1.88 -12.96 6.68
CA TYR A 50 2.50 -14.17 7.23
C TYR A 50 3.88 -14.45 6.60
N GLU A 51 3.99 -14.38 5.26
CA GLU A 51 5.26 -14.61 4.56
C GLU A 51 6.30 -13.53 4.86
N THR A 52 5.87 -12.27 4.98
CA THR A 52 6.73 -11.18 5.45
C THR A 52 7.24 -11.45 6.87
N GLY A 53 6.35 -11.92 7.75
CA GLY A 53 6.70 -12.33 9.12
C GLY A 53 7.74 -13.44 9.14
N ARG A 54 7.68 -14.42 8.23
CA ARG A 54 8.70 -15.49 8.11
C ARG A 54 10.08 -14.95 7.76
N VAL A 55 10.16 -13.95 6.86
CA VAL A 55 11.43 -13.30 6.53
C VAL A 55 12.02 -12.61 7.77
N ILE A 56 11.20 -11.85 8.51
CA ILE A 56 11.64 -11.18 9.74
C ILE A 56 12.09 -12.19 10.79
N GLN A 57 11.33 -13.28 10.97
CA GLN A 57 11.67 -14.36 11.89
C GLN A 57 13.03 -14.99 11.56
N HIS A 58 13.34 -15.19 10.28
CA HIS A 58 14.64 -15.71 9.88
C HIS A 58 15.80 -14.82 10.33
N PHE A 59 15.68 -13.49 10.22
CA PHE A 59 16.69 -12.56 10.74
C PHE A 59 16.80 -12.62 12.27
N GLN A 60 15.70 -12.86 12.97
CA GLN A 60 15.69 -13.07 14.40
C GLN A 60 16.43 -14.36 14.78
N ASP A 61 16.17 -15.47 14.10
CA ASP A 61 16.80 -16.77 14.34
C ASP A 61 18.31 -16.73 14.10
N LEU A 62 18.75 -15.92 13.15
CA LEU A 62 20.17 -15.63 12.91
C LEU A 62 20.80 -14.69 13.94
N GLY A 63 20.04 -14.16 14.91
CA GLY A 63 20.51 -13.18 15.88
C GLY A 63 20.92 -11.83 15.26
N LYS A 64 20.38 -11.48 14.08
CA LYS A 64 20.73 -10.26 13.33
C LYS A 64 19.68 -9.17 13.41
N LEU A 65 18.44 -9.50 13.84
CA LEU A 65 17.31 -8.56 13.75
C LEU A 65 17.55 -7.26 14.52
N ASP A 66 18.21 -7.32 15.67
CA ASP A 66 18.48 -6.13 16.49
C ASP A 66 19.23 -5.03 15.72
N ASN A 67 20.18 -5.42 14.88
CA ASN A 67 20.94 -4.49 14.04
C ASN A 67 20.58 -4.57 12.56
N THR A 68 19.33 -4.83 12.26
CA THR A 68 18.78 -4.83 10.90
C THR A 68 17.75 -3.71 10.76
N LEU A 69 17.95 -2.84 9.77
CA LEU A 69 16.95 -1.88 9.35
C LEU A 69 15.93 -2.59 8.46
N VAL A 70 14.70 -2.68 8.93
CA VAL A 70 13.56 -3.20 8.18
C VAL A 70 12.68 -2.04 7.76
N ILE A 71 12.43 -1.89 6.47
CA ILE A 71 11.50 -0.92 5.91
C ILE A 71 10.42 -1.72 5.19
N TYR A 72 9.19 -1.68 5.69
CA TYR A 72 8.05 -2.34 5.10
C TYR A 72 7.10 -1.31 4.52
N ILE A 73 6.89 -1.36 3.22
CA ILE A 73 5.97 -0.49 2.48
C ILE A 73 4.88 -1.39 1.92
N ASN A 74 3.65 -1.17 2.37
CA ASN A 74 2.51 -1.98 1.96
C ASN A 74 1.76 -1.27 0.83
N GLY A 75 2.09 -1.64 -0.39
CA GLY A 75 1.63 -0.97 -1.60
C GLY A 75 2.55 0.19 -2.02
N ASP A 76 2.29 0.76 -3.16
CA ASP A 76 3.13 1.78 -3.79
C ASP A 76 2.34 2.99 -4.31
N ASN A 77 1.07 2.85 -4.65
CA ASN A 77 0.31 3.88 -5.36
C ASN A 77 -1.21 3.82 -5.16
N GLY A 78 -1.67 3.41 -4.00
CA GLY A 78 -3.09 3.23 -3.69
C GLY A 78 -3.65 1.88 -4.11
N THR A 79 -4.83 1.56 -3.62
CA THR A 79 -5.48 0.30 -3.90
C THR A 79 -5.93 0.25 -5.36
N SER A 80 -5.63 -0.84 -6.08
CA SER A 80 -5.96 -0.96 -7.49
C SER A 80 -7.47 -1.09 -7.73
N ALA A 81 -7.98 -0.34 -8.70
CA ALA A 81 -9.37 -0.40 -9.18
C ALA A 81 -9.47 -0.96 -10.62
N GLU A 82 -8.43 -1.61 -11.10
CA GLU A 82 -8.30 -2.13 -12.47
C GLU A 82 -9.26 -3.30 -12.78
N GLY A 83 -9.96 -3.82 -11.79
CA GLY A 83 -11.09 -4.72 -11.99
C GLY A 83 -12.38 -4.02 -12.43
N GLY A 84 -12.40 -2.68 -12.45
CA GLY A 84 -13.59 -1.89 -12.78
C GLY A 84 -14.69 -1.97 -11.70
N PRO A 85 -15.90 -1.49 -12.01
CA PRO A 85 -16.98 -1.38 -11.02
C PRO A 85 -17.41 -2.73 -10.41
N LEU A 86 -17.30 -3.83 -11.15
CA LEU A 86 -17.74 -5.17 -10.72
C LEU A 86 -16.59 -6.12 -10.36
N GLY A 87 -15.33 -5.69 -10.53
CA GLY A 87 -14.21 -6.61 -10.48
C GLY A 87 -14.14 -7.50 -11.71
N THR A 88 -13.21 -8.45 -11.72
CA THR A 88 -13.05 -9.40 -12.83
C THR A 88 -12.42 -10.70 -12.35
N PRO A 89 -12.79 -11.86 -12.90
CA PRO A 89 -12.10 -13.12 -12.64
C PRO A 89 -10.75 -13.21 -13.38
N ASN A 90 -10.50 -12.29 -14.32
CA ASN A 90 -9.25 -12.25 -15.08
C ASN A 90 -8.89 -10.80 -15.45
N GLU A 91 -7.86 -10.27 -14.82
CA GLU A 91 -7.37 -8.90 -15.03
C GLU A 91 -6.89 -8.65 -16.46
N VAL A 92 -6.35 -9.68 -17.14
CA VAL A 92 -5.94 -9.55 -18.55
C VAL A 92 -7.16 -9.26 -19.44
N ALA A 93 -8.33 -9.80 -19.11
CA ALA A 93 -9.56 -9.48 -19.83
C ALA A 93 -9.94 -8.01 -19.70
N PHE A 94 -9.74 -7.42 -18.52
CA PHE A 94 -9.98 -5.99 -18.30
C PHE A 94 -9.11 -5.13 -19.23
N PHE A 95 -7.82 -5.39 -19.30
CA PHE A 95 -6.89 -4.66 -20.17
C PHE A 95 -7.16 -4.86 -21.66
N ASN A 96 -7.84 -5.93 -22.03
CA ASN A 96 -8.30 -6.18 -23.40
C ASN A 96 -9.72 -5.65 -23.70
N GLY A 97 -10.24 -4.76 -22.86
CA GLY A 97 -11.55 -4.11 -23.06
C GLY A 97 -12.76 -4.94 -22.63
N LEU A 98 -12.56 -6.13 -22.05
CA LEU A 98 -13.63 -6.97 -21.48
C LEU A 98 -13.87 -6.61 -20.02
N ASN A 99 -14.07 -5.34 -19.73
CA ASN A 99 -14.11 -4.79 -18.37
C ASN A 99 -15.54 -4.67 -17.78
N LYS A 100 -16.53 -5.28 -18.42
CA LYS A 100 -17.94 -5.19 -18.01
C LYS A 100 -18.62 -6.56 -18.02
N LEU A 101 -17.92 -7.58 -17.47
CA LEU A 101 -18.54 -8.87 -17.27
C LEU A 101 -19.66 -8.76 -16.23
N PRO A 102 -20.92 -9.13 -16.55
CA PRO A 102 -22.01 -9.08 -15.59
C PRO A 102 -21.77 -9.99 -14.38
N ALA A 103 -22.35 -9.63 -13.22
CA ALA A 103 -22.13 -10.38 -11.98
C ALA A 103 -22.52 -11.85 -12.09
N GLU A 104 -23.62 -12.18 -12.79
CA GLU A 104 -24.08 -13.55 -13.02
C GLU A 104 -23.08 -14.38 -13.85
N VAL A 105 -22.31 -13.76 -14.71
CA VAL A 105 -21.24 -14.43 -15.46
C VAL A 105 -20.04 -14.66 -14.56
N GLN A 106 -19.66 -13.67 -13.77
CA GLN A 106 -18.54 -13.77 -12.84
C GLN A 106 -18.79 -14.79 -11.73
N LEU A 107 -20.03 -14.93 -11.27
CA LEU A 107 -20.42 -15.93 -10.26
C LEU A 107 -20.21 -17.39 -10.71
N LYS A 108 -20.03 -17.66 -12.00
CA LYS A 108 -19.61 -18.98 -12.47
C LYS A 108 -18.19 -19.36 -12.02
N PHE A 109 -17.39 -18.37 -11.65
CA PHE A 109 -16.03 -18.55 -11.11
C PHE A 109 -15.97 -18.49 -9.58
N TYR A 110 -17.12 -18.42 -8.90
CA TYR A 110 -17.21 -18.17 -7.45
C TYR A 110 -16.33 -19.12 -6.63
N ASP A 111 -16.38 -20.42 -6.91
CA ASP A 111 -15.65 -21.43 -6.14
C ASP A 111 -14.15 -21.48 -6.45
N VAL A 112 -13.76 -20.99 -7.63
CA VAL A 112 -12.36 -20.94 -8.07
C VAL A 112 -11.73 -19.56 -7.97
N TRP A 113 -12.48 -18.56 -7.46
CA TRP A 113 -11.97 -17.21 -7.27
C TRP A 113 -10.81 -17.20 -6.28
N GLY A 114 -9.63 -16.73 -6.72
CA GLY A 114 -8.42 -16.71 -5.92
C GLY A 114 -7.56 -17.97 -6.00
N THR A 115 -7.92 -18.93 -6.86
CA THR A 115 -7.08 -20.09 -7.18
C THR A 115 -6.27 -19.86 -8.46
N GLU A 116 -5.44 -20.83 -8.85
CA GLU A 116 -4.66 -20.80 -10.08
C GLU A 116 -5.50 -20.77 -11.37
N GLN A 117 -6.82 -20.98 -11.25
CA GLN A 117 -7.75 -20.90 -12.39
C GLN A 117 -8.25 -19.47 -12.66
N THR A 118 -7.91 -18.51 -11.79
CA THR A 118 -8.29 -17.11 -11.94
C THR A 118 -7.07 -16.20 -11.79
N TYR A 119 -7.12 -15.07 -12.48
CA TYR A 119 -6.22 -13.94 -12.27
C TYR A 119 -7.10 -12.74 -11.90
N ASN A 120 -7.69 -12.86 -10.74
CA ASN A 120 -8.83 -12.05 -10.33
C ASN A 120 -8.44 -10.67 -9.77
N HIS A 121 -9.37 -9.75 -9.90
CA HIS A 121 -9.30 -8.42 -9.30
C HIS A 121 -10.63 -8.05 -8.66
N MET A 122 -10.57 -7.40 -7.49
CA MET A 122 -11.77 -6.94 -6.79
C MET A 122 -12.42 -5.72 -7.46
N SER A 123 -13.65 -5.42 -7.07
CA SER A 123 -14.37 -4.25 -7.55
C SER A 123 -13.76 -2.93 -7.04
N ALA A 124 -13.87 -1.87 -7.84
CA ALA A 124 -13.40 -0.53 -7.49
C ALA A 124 -14.06 0.02 -6.20
N GLY A 125 -15.25 -0.46 -5.84
CA GLY A 125 -15.88 -0.12 -4.57
C GLY A 125 -15.08 -0.57 -3.36
N TRP A 126 -14.44 -1.73 -3.42
CA TRP A 126 -13.52 -2.18 -2.37
C TRP A 126 -12.23 -1.38 -2.37
N SER A 127 -11.70 -1.02 -3.55
CA SER A 127 -10.51 -0.14 -3.64
C SER A 127 -10.75 1.19 -2.95
N TRP A 128 -11.92 1.81 -3.17
CA TRP A 128 -12.31 3.01 -2.43
C TRP A 128 -12.39 2.77 -0.92
N ALA A 129 -12.98 1.67 -0.50
CA ALA A 129 -13.15 1.37 0.93
C ALA A 129 -11.81 1.16 1.64
N PHE A 130 -10.84 0.52 1.00
CA PHE A 130 -9.51 0.27 1.59
C PHE A 130 -8.62 1.51 1.65
N ASP A 131 -8.83 2.51 0.82
CA ASP A 131 -8.08 3.77 0.86
C ASP A 131 -8.67 4.80 1.84
N THR A 132 -9.82 4.50 2.46
CA THR A 132 -10.43 5.43 3.43
C THR A 132 -9.50 5.71 4.63
N PRO A 133 -9.43 6.97 5.11
CA PRO A 133 -10.33 8.10 4.88
C PRO A 133 -10.02 8.95 3.65
N PHE A 134 -9.03 8.58 2.85
CA PHE A 134 -8.65 9.30 1.65
C PHE A 134 -9.64 9.02 0.52
N ASP A 135 -9.68 9.91 -0.45
CA ASP A 135 -10.51 9.75 -1.64
C ASP A 135 -9.71 9.16 -2.81
N TRP A 136 -10.44 8.48 -3.67
CA TRP A 136 -9.92 7.78 -4.84
C TRP A 136 -8.95 6.64 -4.49
N PHE A 137 -8.22 6.13 -5.47
CA PHE A 137 -7.40 4.94 -5.46
C PHE A 137 -6.32 5.06 -6.55
N LYS A 138 -5.52 4.04 -6.74
CA LYS A 138 -4.44 3.93 -7.74
C LYS A 138 -4.81 4.65 -9.06
N GLN A 139 -3.84 5.25 -9.73
CA GLN A 139 -3.90 6.07 -10.95
C GLN A 139 -4.41 7.52 -10.74
N ASN A 140 -4.89 7.87 -9.57
CA ASN A 140 -5.37 9.22 -9.26
C ASN A 140 -4.31 10.00 -8.48
N ALA A 141 -3.20 10.39 -9.17
CA ALA A 141 -2.05 11.04 -8.54
C ALA A 141 -2.36 12.41 -7.89
N SER A 142 -3.49 13.03 -8.21
CA SER A 142 -3.96 14.26 -7.56
C SER A 142 -4.74 14.03 -6.27
N ARG A 143 -4.88 12.78 -5.83
CA ARG A 143 -5.69 12.38 -4.67
C ARG A 143 -4.89 11.50 -3.73
N LEU A 144 -5.08 11.70 -2.43
CA LEU A 144 -4.30 10.97 -1.42
C LEU A 144 -4.53 9.45 -1.44
N GLY A 145 -5.72 8.96 -1.79
CA GLY A 145 -5.96 7.53 -1.97
C GLY A 145 -5.15 6.90 -3.11
N GLY A 146 -4.69 7.72 -4.06
CA GLY A 146 -3.83 7.26 -5.16
C GLY A 146 -2.33 7.33 -4.88
N ILE A 147 -1.89 8.03 -3.84
CA ILE A 147 -0.46 8.31 -3.61
C ILE A 147 0.00 8.14 -2.16
N ASN A 148 -0.90 8.14 -1.19
CA ASN A 148 -0.52 8.05 0.21
C ASN A 148 -0.48 6.59 0.67
N GLN A 149 0.72 6.09 0.93
CA GLN A 149 0.95 4.72 1.38
C GLN A 149 1.50 4.68 2.80
N ASN A 150 1.18 3.62 3.51
CA ASN A 150 1.73 3.37 4.84
C ASN A 150 3.11 2.73 4.73
N MET A 151 3.99 3.16 5.62
CA MET A 151 5.32 2.60 5.79
C MET A 151 5.59 2.29 7.25
N VAL A 152 6.17 1.14 7.51
CA VAL A 152 6.67 0.77 8.85
C VAL A 152 8.17 0.65 8.79
N VAL A 153 8.84 1.29 9.75
CA VAL A 153 10.30 1.22 9.89
C VAL A 153 10.64 0.62 11.25
N SER A 154 11.49 -0.39 11.25
CA SER A 154 11.98 -1.05 12.46
C SER A 154 13.49 -1.20 12.41
N TRP A 155 14.15 -0.79 13.50
CA TRP A 155 15.57 -1.04 13.75
C TRP A 155 15.80 -1.08 15.26
N PRO A 156 15.64 -2.24 15.91
CA PRO A 156 15.56 -2.33 17.37
C PRO A 156 16.74 -1.73 18.12
N SER A 157 17.96 -1.87 17.58
CA SER A 157 19.16 -1.26 18.20
C SER A 157 19.14 0.26 18.16
N ARG A 158 18.42 0.91 17.24
CA ARG A 158 18.43 2.34 17.02
C ARG A 158 17.12 3.06 17.30
N ILE A 159 15.97 2.49 16.89
CA ILE A 159 14.64 3.08 17.13
C ILE A 159 14.09 2.54 18.45
N LYS A 160 13.95 3.39 19.47
CA LYS A 160 13.60 2.98 20.83
C LYS A 160 12.12 3.17 21.16
N ASP A 161 11.43 4.10 20.52
CA ASP A 161 10.01 4.42 20.73
C ASP A 161 9.11 3.53 19.85
N LYS A 162 9.02 2.26 20.22
CA LYS A 162 8.25 1.24 19.48
C LYS A 162 6.78 1.64 19.30
N GLY A 163 6.27 1.49 18.08
CA GLY A 163 4.89 1.81 17.71
C GLY A 163 4.57 3.31 17.63
N ALA A 164 5.57 4.17 17.73
CA ALA A 164 5.36 5.60 17.59
C ALA A 164 5.10 6.01 16.14
N LEU A 165 4.20 6.99 15.97
CA LEU A 165 3.88 7.55 14.65
C LEU A 165 4.91 8.62 14.24
N ARG A 166 5.12 8.73 12.95
CA ARG A 166 5.88 9.77 12.28
C ARG A 166 4.99 10.39 11.20
N GLU A 167 4.85 11.72 11.24
CA GLU A 167 3.95 12.46 10.33
C GLU A 167 4.73 13.26 9.28
N GLN A 168 6.04 13.08 9.22
CA GLN A 168 6.87 13.73 8.22
C GLN A 168 6.51 13.26 6.82
N PHE A 169 6.43 14.19 5.87
CA PHE A 169 6.32 13.84 4.46
C PHE A 169 7.59 13.12 4.01
N ILE A 170 7.41 11.93 3.44
CA ILE A 170 8.45 11.07 2.89
C ILE A 170 7.99 10.63 1.51
N HIS A 171 8.89 10.64 0.55
CA HIS A 171 8.66 10.09 -0.79
C HIS A 171 9.49 8.81 -0.97
N VAL A 172 9.09 7.92 -1.89
CA VAL A 172 9.80 6.65 -2.11
C VAL A 172 11.27 6.84 -2.50
N ILE A 173 11.61 7.95 -3.18
CA ILE A 173 13.01 8.27 -3.52
C ILE A 173 13.90 8.54 -2.30
N ASP A 174 13.31 8.79 -1.13
CA ASP A 174 14.02 9.04 0.13
C ASP A 174 14.54 7.76 0.79
N VAL A 175 14.05 6.59 0.34
CA VAL A 175 14.45 5.29 0.89
C VAL A 175 15.92 5.02 0.64
N VAL A 176 16.40 5.21 -0.60
CA VAL A 176 17.79 4.93 -0.97
C VAL A 176 18.79 5.80 -0.18
N PRO A 177 18.68 7.13 -0.11
CA PRO A 177 19.60 7.94 0.69
C PRO A 177 19.49 7.62 2.19
N THR A 178 18.33 7.19 2.68
CA THR A 178 18.17 6.75 4.07
C THR A 178 18.95 5.46 4.35
N ILE A 179 18.90 4.49 3.45
CA ILE A 179 19.66 3.24 3.58
C ILE A 179 21.17 3.54 3.54
N LEU A 180 21.62 4.40 2.63
CA LEU A 180 23.02 4.78 2.53
C LEU A 180 23.51 5.47 3.82
N GLU A 181 22.74 6.41 4.34
CA GLU A 181 23.07 7.08 5.62
C GLU A 181 23.10 6.08 6.77
N ALA A 182 22.10 5.18 6.85
CA ALA A 182 22.03 4.17 7.90
C ALA A 182 23.21 3.19 7.86
N ALA A 183 23.69 2.86 6.68
CA ALA A 183 24.84 2.00 6.46
C ALA A 183 26.19 2.71 6.56
N GLY A 184 26.21 4.04 6.67
CA GLY A 184 27.44 4.85 6.64
C GLY A 184 28.13 4.87 5.28
N LEU A 185 27.38 4.66 4.21
CA LEU A 185 27.87 4.62 2.84
C LEU A 185 27.58 5.93 2.09
N LYS A 186 28.42 6.23 1.11
CA LYS A 186 28.18 7.30 0.13
C LYS A 186 27.69 6.70 -1.18
N ALA A 187 26.79 7.42 -1.85
CA ALA A 187 26.40 7.04 -3.21
C ALA A 187 27.63 7.06 -4.14
N PRO A 188 27.81 6.06 -5.01
CA PRO A 188 28.90 6.04 -5.96
C PRO A 188 28.67 7.11 -7.05
N GLU A 189 29.69 7.86 -7.40
CA GLU A 189 29.64 8.81 -8.53
C GLU A 189 29.72 8.10 -9.88
N MET A 190 30.36 6.94 -9.90
CA MET A 190 30.55 6.11 -11.09
C MET A 190 30.20 4.65 -10.80
N VAL A 191 29.48 4.00 -11.70
CA VAL A 191 29.21 2.56 -11.68
C VAL A 191 29.55 2.00 -13.06
N ASP A 192 30.46 1.01 -13.13
CA ASP A 192 30.91 0.37 -14.36
C ASP A 192 31.34 1.37 -15.46
N GLY A 193 32.01 2.45 -15.05
CA GLY A 193 32.47 3.51 -15.96
C GLY A 193 31.39 4.52 -16.36
N ILE A 194 30.17 4.39 -15.87
CA ILE A 194 29.05 5.29 -16.17
C ILE A 194 28.84 6.24 -15.00
N LYS A 195 28.86 7.55 -15.28
CA LYS A 195 28.55 8.59 -14.29
C LYS A 195 27.09 8.49 -13.85
N GLN A 196 26.87 8.44 -12.55
CA GLN A 196 25.54 8.34 -11.98
C GLN A 196 24.86 9.71 -11.89
N ALA A 197 23.55 9.74 -12.08
CA ALA A 197 22.74 10.91 -11.76
C ALA A 197 22.72 11.16 -10.24
N PRO A 198 22.62 12.41 -9.79
CA PRO A 198 22.45 12.72 -8.38
C PRO A 198 21.20 12.04 -7.79
N ILE A 199 21.32 11.59 -6.55
CA ILE A 199 20.14 11.12 -5.80
C ILE A 199 19.33 12.36 -5.38
N GLU A 200 18.09 12.47 -5.84
CA GLU A 200 17.22 13.62 -5.54
C GLU A 200 16.49 13.47 -4.20
N GLY A 201 16.39 12.25 -3.66
CA GLY A 201 15.76 11.97 -2.38
C GLY A 201 16.49 12.54 -1.18
N THR A 202 15.76 12.73 -0.09
CA THR A 202 16.26 13.27 1.17
C THR A 202 16.13 12.23 2.27
N SER A 203 17.25 11.84 2.91
CA SER A 203 17.21 10.84 3.99
C SER A 203 16.27 11.25 5.11
N PHE A 204 15.43 10.30 5.52
CA PHE A 204 14.57 10.41 6.69
C PHE A 204 15.14 9.71 7.95
N ALA A 205 16.42 9.31 7.94
CA ALA A 205 17.04 8.67 9.10
C ALA A 205 16.97 9.52 10.37
N TYR A 206 16.85 10.84 10.25
CA TYR A 206 16.65 11.75 11.40
C TYR A 206 15.38 11.43 12.19
N THR A 207 14.35 10.84 11.57
CA THR A 207 13.09 10.46 12.22
C THR A 207 13.23 9.20 13.09
N PHE A 208 14.36 8.50 13.02
CA PHE A 208 14.63 7.34 13.87
C PHE A 208 14.83 7.72 15.34
N ASP A 209 15.16 8.97 15.62
CA ASP A 209 15.26 9.52 16.96
C ASP A 209 13.89 10.04 17.41
N ALA A 210 13.43 9.60 18.59
CA ALA A 210 12.17 10.04 19.18
C ALA A 210 12.09 11.55 19.42
N THR A 211 13.24 12.21 19.68
CA THR A 211 13.31 13.68 19.85
C THR A 211 12.92 14.43 18.58
N ASN A 212 13.05 13.80 17.43
CA ASN A 212 12.72 14.37 16.13
C ASN A 212 11.31 13.99 15.64
N ALA A 213 10.51 13.31 16.45
CA ALA A 213 9.19 12.83 16.05
C ALA A 213 8.24 13.92 15.53
N LYS A 214 8.41 15.16 15.98
CA LYS A 214 7.60 16.33 15.59
C LYS A 214 8.39 17.40 14.80
N THR A 215 9.60 17.10 14.37
CA THR A 215 10.36 18.04 13.53
C THR A 215 9.72 18.16 12.15
N ALA A 216 9.94 19.31 11.50
CA ALA A 216 9.44 19.52 10.14
C ALA A 216 10.05 18.50 9.16
N SER A 217 9.25 18.12 8.17
CA SER A 217 9.75 17.30 7.05
C SER A 217 10.92 18.00 6.35
N ARG A 218 11.97 17.22 6.10
CA ARG A 218 13.12 17.70 5.30
C ARG A 218 12.75 17.70 3.80
N HIS A 219 12.11 16.64 3.34
CA HIS A 219 11.50 16.60 2.01
C HIS A 219 10.21 17.44 2.04
N LYS A 220 10.05 18.36 1.11
CA LYS A 220 8.94 19.33 1.11
C LYS A 220 7.93 19.08 0.01
N THR A 221 8.41 18.81 -1.19
CA THR A 221 7.61 18.65 -2.40
C THR A 221 8.32 17.71 -3.37
N GLN A 222 7.52 16.91 -4.07
CA GLN A 222 7.98 16.06 -5.16
C GLN A 222 7.02 16.24 -6.35
N TYR A 223 7.57 16.37 -7.56
CA TYR A 223 6.83 16.49 -8.83
C TYR A 223 7.14 15.30 -9.73
#